data_efc2e85b56ec31188652f64c564879aa
#
_entry.id   efc2e85b56ec31188652f64c564879aa
#
_cell.length_a   1.000
_cell.length_b   1.000
_cell.length_c   1.000
_cell.angle_alpha   90.00
_cell.angle_beta   90.00
_cell.angle_gamma   90.00
#
_symmetry.space_group_name_H-M   'P 1'
#
loop_
_entity.id
_entity.type
_entity.pdbx_description
1 polymer ?
#
loop_
_entity_poly.entity_id
_entity_poly.type
_entity_poly.pdbx_seq_one_letter_code
_entity_poly.pdbx_strand_id
1 'polypeptide(L)'
;ALNPGRVFGTVEGITTKDPTFGMDAVWIERGRREHAQSLGYTVVDAASVVATHLSHLVGEHVAELFGFDEAQQLLNGLAKSSPKLAEDLVPKAMPLAIFVKVLQGLLAERVSIKNLRVVAEALAEAAPRSQDPVVLTGAARVALSRQIVQEINGLEEELQVLTLAPPLEQVLQNSVATGNAALEPGLAERMHTSLASHAQKQEMSGRVPVLLVPQALRPILSKFTRQTIPALRVLAYNEIPESRRVRIAGAIGA
;
A
#
# COMPACT_ATOMS: atom_id res chain seq x y z
N ALA A 1 24.78 3.88 15.73
CA ALA A 1 25.10 5.08 14.96
C ALA A 1 24.74 4.83 13.50
N LEU A 2 23.70 5.51 13.01
CA LEU A 2 23.20 5.41 11.64
C LEU A 2 23.87 6.46 10.77
N ASN A 3 24.30 6.09 9.57
CA ASN A 3 24.89 7.01 8.60
C ASN A 3 23.78 7.61 7.72
N PRO A 4 23.46 8.91 7.84
CA PRO A 4 22.42 9.55 7.02
C PRO A 4 22.91 9.93 5.60
N GLY A 5 24.07 9.41 5.16
CA GLY A 5 24.66 9.68 3.85
C GLY A 5 25.71 10.81 3.81
N ARG A 6 25.86 11.58 4.90
CA ARG A 6 26.89 12.64 5.03
C ARG A 6 27.44 12.63 6.44
N VAL A 7 28.56 11.96 6.62
CA VAL A 7 29.31 11.92 7.90
C VAL A 7 30.74 12.44 7.70
N PHE A 8 31.31 13.09 8.74
CA PHE A 8 32.63 13.76 8.68
C PHE A 8 33.75 12.89 9.24
N GLY A 9 33.58 11.58 9.27
CA GLY A 9 34.58 10.65 9.75
C GLY A 9 34.02 9.29 10.08
N THR A 10 34.88 8.38 10.54
CA THR A 10 34.52 7.02 10.94
C THR A 10 34.43 6.92 12.45
N VAL A 11 33.46 6.15 12.93
CA VAL A 11 33.32 5.79 14.35
C VAL A 11 33.76 4.36 14.53
N GLU A 12 34.54 4.11 15.56
CA GLU A 12 35.00 2.77 15.92
C GLU A 12 33.86 1.96 16.54
N GLY A 13 33.63 0.76 16.01
CA GLY A 13 32.56 -0.13 16.44
C GLY A 13 32.35 -1.29 15.46
N ILE A 14 31.22 -2.00 15.58
CA ILE A 14 30.89 -3.11 14.71
C ILE A 14 30.02 -2.58 13.55
N THR A 15 30.58 -2.63 12.34
CA THR A 15 29.86 -2.22 11.13
C THR A 15 28.67 -3.16 10.84
N THR A 16 27.53 -2.59 10.50
CA THR A 16 26.29 -3.30 10.21
C THR A 16 25.43 -2.47 9.27
N LYS A 17 24.25 -2.97 8.97
CA LYS A 17 23.18 -2.20 8.32
C LYS A 17 21.97 -2.11 9.24
N ASP A 18 21.31 -0.96 9.20
CA ASP A 18 20.02 -0.81 9.87
C ASP A 18 19.00 -1.80 9.27
N PRO A 19 18.34 -2.63 10.09
CA PRO A 19 17.47 -3.67 9.58
C PRO A 19 16.17 -3.14 8.95
N THR A 20 15.79 -1.89 9.25
CA THR A 20 14.54 -1.28 8.75
C THR A 20 14.73 -0.56 7.43
N PHE A 21 15.80 0.27 7.35
CA PHE A 21 16.01 1.17 6.20
C PHE A 21 17.22 0.78 5.35
N GLY A 22 17.98 -0.27 5.75
CA GLY A 22 19.16 -0.73 5.03
C GLY A 22 20.34 0.24 5.05
N MET A 23 20.26 1.31 5.84
CA MET A 23 21.32 2.32 5.96
C MET A 23 22.58 1.73 6.61
N ASP A 24 23.74 2.19 6.18
CA ASP A 24 24.99 1.82 6.84
C ASP A 24 24.98 2.30 8.29
N ALA A 25 25.36 1.43 9.19
CA ALA A 25 25.32 1.68 10.61
C ALA A 25 26.54 1.09 11.34
N VAL A 26 26.80 1.57 12.53
CA VAL A 26 27.87 1.07 13.41
C VAL A 26 27.31 0.87 14.81
N TRP A 27 27.44 -0.32 15.37
CA TRP A 27 27.19 -0.55 16.78
C TRP A 27 28.37 0.05 17.57
N ILE A 28 28.07 1.02 18.42
CA ILE A 28 29.06 1.75 19.21
C ILE A 28 28.79 1.57 20.69
N GLU A 29 29.83 1.70 21.50
CA GLU A 29 29.71 1.78 22.94
C GLU A 29 29.00 3.06 23.38
N ARG A 30 28.28 3.00 24.51
CA ARG A 30 27.49 4.13 25.03
C ARG A 30 28.31 5.41 25.22
N GLY A 31 29.57 5.27 25.65
CA GLY A 31 30.49 6.41 25.84
C GLY A 31 30.92 7.15 24.57
N ARG A 32 30.69 6.56 23.39
CA ARG A 32 31.02 7.16 22.08
C ARG A 32 29.85 7.91 21.43
N ARG A 33 28.72 8.03 22.11
CA ARG A 33 27.51 8.66 21.59
C ARG A 33 27.77 10.09 21.09
N GLU A 34 28.32 10.94 21.96
CA GLU A 34 28.56 12.34 21.64
C GLU A 34 29.55 12.51 20.50
N HIS A 35 30.62 11.68 20.48
CA HIS A 35 31.59 11.68 19.41
C HIS A 35 30.95 11.27 18.07
N ALA A 36 30.12 10.23 18.04
CA ALA A 36 29.41 9.83 16.84
C ALA A 36 28.47 10.94 16.33
N GLN A 37 27.75 11.61 17.24
CA GLN A 37 26.87 12.73 16.89
C GLN A 37 27.67 13.93 16.34
N SER A 38 28.82 14.24 16.88
CA SER A 38 29.67 15.33 16.36
C SER A 38 30.21 15.06 14.96
N LEU A 39 30.34 13.78 14.58
CA LEU A 39 30.68 13.34 13.22
C LEU A 39 29.48 13.29 12.24
N GLY A 40 28.27 13.63 12.69
CA GLY A 40 27.09 13.67 11.86
C GLY A 40 26.28 12.37 11.79
N TYR A 41 26.59 11.37 12.65
CA TYR A 41 25.78 10.16 12.77
C TYR A 41 24.50 10.43 13.57
N THR A 42 23.40 9.79 13.17
CA THR A 42 22.19 9.72 14.00
C THR A 42 22.34 8.55 14.98
N VAL A 43 22.45 8.86 16.27
CA VAL A 43 22.63 7.82 17.29
C VAL A 43 21.31 7.49 17.98
N VAL A 44 20.91 6.24 17.88
CA VAL A 44 19.72 5.66 18.50
C VAL A 44 20.12 4.52 19.43
N ASP A 45 19.32 4.24 20.44
CA ASP A 45 19.55 3.08 21.32
C ASP A 45 19.05 1.78 20.67
N ALA A 46 19.56 0.64 21.16
CA ALA A 46 19.24 -0.66 20.62
C ALA A 46 17.75 -1.01 20.74
N ALA A 47 17.08 -0.59 21.82
CA ALA A 47 15.67 -0.86 22.02
C ALA A 47 14.81 -0.13 20.97
N SER A 48 15.16 1.12 20.65
CA SER A 48 14.52 1.89 19.59
C SER A 48 14.71 1.25 18.22
N VAL A 49 15.90 0.70 17.91
CA VAL A 49 16.14 -0.03 16.66
C VAL A 49 15.23 -1.25 16.57
N VAL A 50 15.16 -2.06 17.63
CA VAL A 50 14.30 -3.25 17.66
C VAL A 50 12.83 -2.89 17.54
N ALA A 51 12.38 -1.87 18.28
CA ALA A 51 10.97 -1.44 18.24
C ALA A 51 10.57 -0.91 16.85
N THR A 52 11.46 -0.13 16.21
CA THR A 52 11.23 0.39 14.85
C THR A 52 11.17 -0.74 13.84
N HIS A 53 12.11 -1.69 13.91
CA HIS A 53 12.14 -2.83 13.01
C HIS A 53 10.92 -3.74 13.20
N LEU A 54 10.55 -4.04 14.44
CA LEU A 54 9.34 -4.82 14.72
C LEU A 54 8.08 -4.12 14.21
N SER A 55 7.94 -2.81 14.43
CA SER A 55 6.83 -2.00 13.91
C SER A 55 6.76 -2.04 12.39
N HIS A 56 7.91 -1.97 11.73
CA HIS A 56 8.01 -2.08 10.27
C HIS A 56 7.54 -3.45 9.78
N LEU A 57 8.05 -4.55 10.37
CA LEU A 57 7.66 -5.91 10.01
C LEU A 57 6.16 -6.17 10.25
N VAL A 58 5.61 -5.72 11.38
CA VAL A 58 4.17 -5.80 11.65
C VAL A 58 3.38 -5.05 10.58
N GLY A 59 3.85 -3.87 10.17
CA GLY A 59 3.21 -3.09 9.11
C GLY A 59 3.24 -3.79 7.73
N GLU A 60 4.34 -4.46 7.40
CA GLU A 60 4.46 -5.22 6.15
C GLU A 60 3.59 -6.47 6.12
N HIS A 61 3.48 -7.17 7.26
CA HIS A 61 2.74 -8.42 7.39
C HIS A 61 1.35 -8.26 8.03
N VAL A 62 0.85 -7.03 8.16
CA VAL A 62 -0.42 -6.75 8.83
C VAL A 62 -1.59 -7.54 8.25
N ALA A 63 -1.62 -7.77 6.94
CA ALA A 63 -2.66 -8.55 6.29
C ALA A 63 -2.62 -10.04 6.68
N GLU A 64 -1.44 -10.59 6.95
CA GLU A 64 -1.25 -11.98 7.38
C GLU A 64 -1.56 -12.15 8.86
N LEU A 65 -1.25 -11.15 9.66
CA LEU A 65 -1.51 -11.12 11.11
C LEU A 65 -2.98 -10.85 11.43
N PHE A 66 -3.73 -10.26 10.50
CA PHE A 66 -5.15 -9.94 10.68
C PHE A 66 -6.02 -11.18 10.46
N GLY A 67 -6.73 -11.61 11.48
CA GLY A 67 -7.56 -12.82 11.45
C GLY A 67 -9.01 -12.58 11.88
N PHE A 68 -9.65 -13.67 12.27
CA PHE A 68 -11.06 -13.68 12.71
C PHE A 68 -11.28 -12.90 14.00
N ASP A 69 -10.34 -13.00 14.93
CA ASP A 69 -10.45 -12.35 16.25
C ASP A 69 -10.37 -10.84 16.13
N GLU A 70 -9.43 -10.33 15.31
CA GLU A 70 -9.29 -8.91 15.01
C GLU A 70 -10.53 -8.37 14.29
N ALA A 71 -11.04 -9.12 13.30
CA ALA A 71 -12.26 -8.75 12.58
C ALA A 71 -13.48 -8.70 13.53
N GLN A 72 -13.62 -9.67 14.43
CA GLN A 72 -14.69 -9.69 15.42
C GLN A 72 -14.58 -8.52 16.40
N GLN A 73 -13.38 -8.17 16.85
CA GLN A 73 -13.16 -6.99 17.70
C GLN A 73 -13.56 -5.70 16.99
N LEU A 74 -13.23 -5.55 15.69
CA LEU A 74 -13.66 -4.41 14.89
C LEU A 74 -15.18 -4.34 14.75
N LEU A 75 -15.84 -5.46 14.48
CA LEU A 75 -17.32 -5.53 14.45
C LEU A 75 -17.95 -5.17 15.79
N ASN A 76 -17.40 -5.66 16.89
CA ASN A 76 -17.85 -5.30 18.22
C ASN A 76 -17.68 -3.79 18.50
N GLY A 77 -16.59 -3.19 17.99
CA GLY A 77 -16.36 -1.77 18.03
C GLY A 77 -17.40 -1.00 17.19
N LEU A 78 -17.67 -1.46 15.98
CA LEU A 78 -18.69 -0.89 15.09
C LEU A 78 -20.09 -0.97 15.70
N ALA A 79 -20.44 -2.10 16.35
CA ALA A 79 -21.73 -2.30 17.00
C ALA A 79 -22.00 -1.31 18.12
N LYS A 80 -20.97 -0.80 18.80
CA LYS A 80 -21.15 0.23 19.86
C LYS A 80 -21.60 1.58 19.27
N SER A 81 -21.15 1.93 18.07
CA SER A 81 -21.47 3.22 17.43
C SER A 81 -22.59 3.10 16.39
N SER A 82 -22.73 1.95 15.74
CA SER A 82 -23.65 1.69 14.64
C SER A 82 -24.19 0.26 14.71
N PRO A 83 -25.02 -0.08 15.75
CA PRO A 83 -25.44 -1.45 16.03
C PRO A 83 -26.21 -2.09 14.85
N LYS A 84 -27.09 -1.33 14.22
CA LYS A 84 -27.87 -1.81 13.09
C LYS A 84 -27.00 -2.17 11.89
N LEU A 85 -26.01 -1.33 11.57
CA LEU A 85 -25.09 -1.59 10.46
C LEU A 85 -24.25 -2.86 10.73
N ALA A 86 -23.74 -3.03 11.93
CA ALA A 86 -22.96 -4.22 12.30
C ALA A 86 -23.79 -5.50 12.18
N GLU A 87 -25.04 -5.48 12.68
CA GLU A 87 -25.98 -6.60 12.59
C GLU A 87 -26.38 -6.95 11.16
N ASP A 88 -26.63 -5.93 10.33
CA ASP A 88 -27.04 -6.14 8.94
C ASP A 88 -25.83 -6.53 8.04
N LEU A 89 -24.60 -6.18 8.42
CA LEU A 89 -23.41 -6.55 7.68
C LEU A 89 -23.04 -8.03 7.89
N VAL A 90 -22.77 -8.41 9.13
CA VAL A 90 -22.34 -9.77 9.50
C VAL A 90 -23.28 -10.32 10.60
N PRO A 91 -23.92 -11.47 10.39
CA PRO A 91 -23.77 -12.40 9.26
C PRO A 91 -24.74 -12.16 8.09
N LYS A 92 -25.67 -11.17 8.14
CA LYS A 92 -26.80 -11.06 7.21
C LYS A 92 -26.39 -10.79 5.76
N ALA A 93 -25.56 -9.75 5.54
CA ALA A 93 -25.12 -9.38 4.19
C ALA A 93 -23.97 -10.28 3.71
N MET A 94 -23.06 -10.65 4.60
CA MET A 94 -21.91 -11.53 4.28
C MET A 94 -21.45 -12.35 5.47
N PRO A 95 -20.81 -13.53 5.24
CA PRO A 95 -20.11 -14.29 6.27
C PRO A 95 -18.89 -13.54 6.82
N LEU A 96 -18.57 -13.77 8.09
CA LEU A 96 -17.36 -13.21 8.72
C LEU A 96 -16.09 -13.55 7.92
N ALA A 97 -15.99 -14.75 7.35
CA ALA A 97 -14.85 -15.17 6.55
C ALA A 97 -14.61 -14.26 5.30
N ILE A 98 -15.69 -13.81 4.66
CA ILE A 98 -15.59 -12.88 3.53
C ILE A 98 -15.18 -11.50 4.03
N PHE A 99 -15.76 -11.03 5.13
CA PHE A 99 -15.38 -9.77 5.75
C PHE A 99 -13.88 -9.73 6.10
N VAL A 100 -13.34 -10.80 6.72
CA VAL A 100 -11.90 -10.95 6.98
C VAL A 100 -11.09 -10.81 5.70
N LYS A 101 -11.44 -11.54 4.63
CA LYS A 101 -10.72 -11.48 3.34
C LYS A 101 -10.74 -10.09 2.72
N VAL A 102 -11.83 -9.36 2.83
CA VAL A 102 -11.93 -7.97 2.33
C VAL A 102 -10.99 -7.05 3.11
N LEU A 103 -11.00 -7.13 4.44
CA LEU A 103 -10.10 -6.32 5.27
C LEU A 103 -8.63 -6.68 5.04
N GLN A 104 -8.30 -7.96 4.94
CA GLN A 104 -6.97 -8.41 4.52
C GLN A 104 -6.57 -7.85 3.15
N GLY A 105 -7.50 -7.82 2.19
CA GLY A 105 -7.27 -7.22 0.87
C GLY A 105 -6.93 -5.74 0.93
N LEU A 106 -7.65 -4.97 1.75
CA LEU A 106 -7.37 -3.55 2.00
C LEU A 106 -5.99 -3.37 2.65
N LEU A 107 -5.71 -4.11 3.73
CA LEU A 107 -4.45 -4.05 4.47
C LEU A 107 -3.25 -4.46 3.62
N ALA A 108 -3.39 -5.51 2.81
CA ALA A 108 -2.35 -5.94 1.89
C ALA A 108 -1.97 -4.87 0.85
N GLU A 109 -2.89 -3.97 0.53
CA GLU A 109 -2.67 -2.83 -0.35
C GLU A 109 -2.35 -1.53 0.43
N ARG A 110 -2.05 -1.66 1.72
CA ARG A 110 -1.74 -0.54 2.63
C ARG A 110 -2.84 0.52 2.68
N VAL A 111 -4.10 0.09 2.53
CA VAL A 111 -5.26 0.95 2.72
C VAL A 111 -5.69 0.89 4.18
N SER A 112 -5.76 2.03 4.83
CA SER A 112 -6.14 2.14 6.24
C SER A 112 -7.62 1.78 6.44
N ILE A 113 -7.89 0.84 7.35
CA ILE A 113 -9.25 0.39 7.73
C ILE A 113 -9.81 1.16 8.93
N LYS A 114 -9.15 2.25 9.36
CA LYS A 114 -9.60 3.04 10.53
C LYS A 114 -11.03 3.57 10.37
N ASN A 115 -11.42 3.93 9.16
CA ASN A 115 -12.78 4.37 8.85
C ASN A 115 -13.69 3.18 8.56
N LEU A 116 -13.80 2.26 9.53
CA LEU A 116 -14.52 1.00 9.39
C LEU A 116 -16.01 1.22 9.03
N ARG A 117 -16.61 2.30 9.48
CA ARG A 117 -18.01 2.62 9.18
C ARG A 117 -18.23 2.77 7.67
N VAL A 118 -17.38 3.56 6.98
CA VAL A 118 -17.47 3.74 5.52
C VAL A 118 -17.26 2.42 4.79
N VAL A 119 -16.28 1.62 5.25
CA VAL A 119 -16.07 0.26 4.70
C VAL A 119 -17.32 -0.59 4.87
N ALA A 120 -17.89 -0.63 6.07
CA ALA A 120 -19.08 -1.42 6.39
C ALA A 120 -20.31 -1.01 5.56
N GLU A 121 -20.56 0.29 5.41
CA GLU A 121 -21.65 0.83 4.59
C GLU A 121 -21.50 0.40 3.11
N ALA A 122 -20.29 0.55 2.55
CA ALA A 122 -20.00 0.13 1.18
C ALA A 122 -20.16 -1.38 0.97
N LEU A 123 -19.75 -2.18 1.96
CA LEU A 123 -19.86 -3.63 1.92
C LEU A 123 -21.33 -4.07 2.06
N ALA A 124 -22.11 -3.46 2.95
CA ALA A 124 -23.53 -3.76 3.11
C ALA A 124 -24.33 -3.48 1.81
N GLU A 125 -23.93 -2.45 1.05
CA GLU A 125 -24.53 -2.15 -0.26
C GLU A 125 -24.08 -3.11 -1.36
N ALA A 126 -22.81 -3.52 -1.37
CA ALA A 126 -22.23 -4.33 -2.44
C ALA A 126 -22.47 -5.84 -2.27
N ALA A 127 -22.51 -6.34 -1.04
CA ALA A 127 -22.60 -7.76 -0.71
C ALA A 127 -23.84 -8.50 -1.30
N PRO A 128 -25.03 -7.88 -1.41
CA PRO A 128 -26.15 -8.53 -2.06
C PRO A 128 -25.93 -8.83 -3.55
N ARG A 129 -25.01 -8.12 -4.21
CA ARG A 129 -24.70 -8.28 -5.63
C ARG A 129 -23.52 -9.23 -5.88
N SER A 130 -22.59 -9.33 -4.96
CA SER A 130 -21.42 -10.20 -5.08
C SER A 130 -20.86 -10.57 -3.70
N GLN A 131 -20.46 -11.83 -3.55
CA GLN A 131 -19.74 -12.35 -2.39
C GLN A 131 -18.25 -12.55 -2.69
N ASP A 132 -17.76 -12.11 -3.87
CA ASP A 132 -16.34 -12.17 -4.21
C ASP A 132 -15.55 -11.13 -3.41
N PRO A 133 -14.57 -11.55 -2.59
CA PRO A 133 -13.76 -10.63 -1.80
C PRO A 133 -13.02 -9.58 -2.64
N VAL A 134 -12.63 -9.91 -3.88
CA VAL A 134 -11.93 -8.96 -4.77
C VAL A 134 -12.88 -7.83 -5.21
N VAL A 135 -14.10 -8.17 -5.59
CA VAL A 135 -15.12 -7.20 -5.96
C VAL A 135 -15.50 -6.32 -4.77
N LEU A 136 -15.71 -6.93 -3.60
CA LEU A 136 -16.05 -6.23 -2.37
C LEU A 136 -14.92 -5.31 -1.89
N THR A 137 -13.66 -5.76 -1.99
CA THR A 137 -12.50 -4.90 -1.72
C THR A 137 -12.48 -3.69 -2.64
N GLY A 138 -12.80 -3.87 -3.93
CA GLY A 138 -12.93 -2.77 -4.88
C GLY A 138 -14.02 -1.76 -4.48
N ALA A 139 -15.20 -2.24 -4.07
CA ALA A 139 -16.29 -1.38 -3.58
C ALA A 139 -15.88 -0.57 -2.34
N ALA A 140 -15.24 -1.20 -1.36
CA ALA A 140 -14.72 -0.54 -0.17
C ALA A 140 -13.66 0.52 -0.53
N ARG A 141 -12.76 0.24 -1.49
CA ARG A 141 -11.75 1.19 -1.95
C ARG A 141 -12.36 2.43 -2.62
N VAL A 142 -13.39 2.25 -3.44
CA VAL A 142 -14.11 3.37 -4.05
C VAL A 142 -14.73 4.27 -2.97
N ALA A 143 -15.36 3.70 -1.95
CA ALA A 143 -15.89 4.45 -0.82
C ALA A 143 -14.79 5.18 -0.02
N LEU A 144 -13.60 4.59 0.07
CA LEU A 144 -12.42 5.17 0.73
C LEU A 144 -11.58 6.07 -0.19
N SER A 145 -12.01 6.35 -1.41
CA SER A 145 -11.24 7.05 -2.45
C SER A 145 -10.59 8.37 -1.97
N ARG A 146 -11.35 9.19 -1.24
CA ARG A 146 -10.84 10.45 -0.66
C ARG A 146 -9.71 10.22 0.32
N GLN A 147 -9.85 9.23 1.20
CA GLN A 147 -8.84 8.86 2.17
C GLN A 147 -7.59 8.30 1.48
N ILE A 148 -7.76 7.38 0.53
CA ILE A 148 -6.66 6.78 -0.23
C ILE A 148 -5.86 7.85 -0.96
N VAL A 149 -6.52 8.74 -1.70
CA VAL A 149 -5.84 9.80 -2.46
C VAL A 149 -5.20 10.82 -1.51
N GLN A 150 -5.81 11.13 -0.38
CA GLN A 150 -5.21 12.03 0.63
C GLN A 150 -3.96 11.41 1.28
N GLU A 151 -3.94 10.11 1.55
CA GLU A 151 -2.76 9.41 2.07
C GLU A 151 -1.60 9.38 1.06
N ILE A 152 -1.89 9.36 -0.25
CA ILE A 152 -0.91 9.37 -1.33
C ILE A 152 -0.36 10.77 -1.61
N ASN A 153 -1.23 11.76 -1.73
CA ASN A 153 -0.94 13.08 -2.30
C ASN A 153 -1.19 14.25 -1.32
N GLY A 154 -1.53 13.94 -0.08
CA GLY A 154 -1.83 14.96 0.91
C GLY A 154 -2.98 15.89 0.49
N LEU A 155 -2.76 17.19 0.63
CA LEU A 155 -3.72 18.23 0.26
C LEU A 155 -3.52 18.81 -1.14
N GLU A 156 -2.55 18.33 -1.92
CA GLU A 156 -2.30 18.81 -3.28
C GLU A 156 -3.51 18.55 -4.18
N GLU A 157 -3.89 19.54 -4.98
CA GLU A 157 -5.06 19.44 -5.87
C GLU A 157 -4.82 18.51 -7.07
N GLU A 158 -3.57 18.42 -7.54
CA GLU A 158 -3.19 17.66 -8.72
C GLU A 158 -2.48 16.36 -8.34
N LEU A 159 -3.05 15.23 -8.74
CA LEU A 159 -2.45 13.91 -8.59
C LEU A 159 -1.70 13.54 -9.87
N GLN A 160 -0.38 13.36 -9.76
CA GLN A 160 0.42 12.87 -10.88
C GLN A 160 0.36 11.36 -10.97
N VAL A 161 0.03 10.84 -12.15
CA VAL A 161 -0.16 9.41 -12.38
C VAL A 161 0.60 8.92 -13.60
N LEU A 162 0.94 7.64 -13.57
CA LEU A 162 1.31 6.85 -14.73
C LEU A 162 0.05 6.19 -15.29
N THR A 163 -0.02 6.00 -16.59
CA THR A 163 -1.10 5.26 -17.26
C THR A 163 -0.53 4.12 -18.08
N LEU A 164 -1.38 3.23 -18.55
CA LEU A 164 -0.99 2.26 -19.59
C LEU A 164 -1.14 2.90 -20.97
N ALA A 165 -0.25 2.60 -21.90
CA ALA A 165 -0.46 2.93 -23.29
C ALA A 165 -1.67 2.14 -23.84
N PRO A 166 -2.51 2.73 -24.71
CA PRO A 166 -3.74 2.09 -25.17
C PRO A 166 -3.57 0.67 -25.72
N PRO A 167 -2.52 0.36 -26.52
CA PRO A 167 -2.32 -1.01 -26.99
C PRO A 167 -2.06 -2.02 -25.85
N LEU A 168 -1.26 -1.63 -24.85
CA LEU A 168 -0.97 -2.47 -23.69
C LEU A 168 -2.23 -2.66 -22.84
N GLU A 169 -2.98 -1.59 -22.59
CA GLU A 169 -4.22 -1.66 -21.84
C GLU A 169 -5.22 -2.62 -22.49
N GLN A 170 -5.37 -2.56 -23.83
CA GLN A 170 -6.27 -3.45 -24.57
C GLN A 170 -5.85 -4.92 -24.47
N VAL A 171 -4.54 -5.21 -24.59
CA VAL A 171 -4.01 -6.58 -24.42
C VAL A 171 -4.32 -7.12 -23.04
N LEU A 172 -4.10 -6.33 -21.99
CA LEU A 172 -4.36 -6.71 -20.62
C LEU A 172 -5.86 -6.92 -20.34
N GLN A 173 -6.72 -6.03 -20.85
CA GLN A 173 -8.17 -6.18 -20.72
C GLN A 173 -8.68 -7.46 -21.39
N ASN A 174 -8.20 -7.78 -22.60
CA ASN A 174 -8.55 -9.00 -23.31
C ASN A 174 -8.10 -10.25 -22.53
N SER A 175 -6.88 -10.23 -21.95
CA SER A 175 -6.38 -11.34 -21.12
C SER A 175 -7.25 -11.58 -19.89
N VAL A 176 -7.69 -10.53 -19.24
CA VAL A 176 -8.61 -10.64 -18.08
C VAL A 176 -9.98 -11.15 -18.50
N ALA A 177 -10.53 -10.63 -19.60
CA ALA A 177 -11.85 -11.04 -20.10
C ALA A 177 -11.91 -12.51 -20.51
N THR A 178 -10.79 -13.08 -21.01
CA THR A 178 -10.67 -14.52 -21.38
C THR A 178 -10.34 -15.41 -20.19
N GLY A 179 -10.22 -14.86 -18.96
CA GLY A 179 -9.83 -15.63 -17.77
C GLY A 179 -8.35 -16.02 -17.73
N ASN A 180 -7.54 -15.58 -18.69
CA ASN A 180 -6.12 -15.82 -18.75
C ASN A 180 -5.37 -14.65 -18.07
N ALA A 181 -5.41 -14.63 -16.74
CA ALA A 181 -4.74 -13.58 -15.94
C ALA A 181 -3.21 -13.67 -15.97
N ALA A 182 -2.63 -14.68 -16.64
CA ALA A 182 -1.18 -14.83 -16.76
C ALA A 182 -0.66 -13.89 -17.86
N LEU A 183 0.18 -12.97 -17.47
CA LEU A 183 0.92 -12.12 -18.41
C LEU A 183 1.98 -12.96 -19.13
N GLU A 184 2.11 -12.76 -20.44
CA GLU A 184 3.21 -13.34 -21.17
C GLU A 184 4.56 -12.90 -20.54
N PRO A 185 5.50 -13.81 -20.26
CA PRO A 185 6.72 -13.49 -19.51
C PRO A 185 7.50 -12.29 -20.08
N GLY A 186 7.67 -12.22 -21.40
CA GLY A 186 8.36 -11.12 -22.06
C GLY A 186 7.63 -9.77 -21.93
N LEU A 187 6.30 -9.77 -21.93
CA LEU A 187 5.50 -8.57 -21.70
C LEU A 187 5.56 -8.13 -20.22
N ALA A 188 5.48 -9.10 -19.31
CA ALA A 188 5.59 -8.87 -17.87
C ALA A 188 6.93 -8.22 -17.49
N GLU A 189 8.04 -8.72 -18.05
CA GLU A 189 9.37 -8.18 -17.78
C GLU A 189 9.54 -6.75 -18.30
N ARG A 190 9.13 -6.49 -19.55
CA ARG A 190 9.18 -5.12 -20.12
C ARG A 190 8.31 -4.15 -19.31
N MET A 191 7.10 -4.55 -18.96
CA MET A 191 6.19 -3.74 -18.17
C MET A 191 6.78 -3.46 -16.78
N HIS A 192 7.35 -4.47 -16.12
CA HIS A 192 7.99 -4.32 -14.83
C HIS A 192 9.16 -3.32 -14.89
N THR A 193 10.07 -3.47 -15.85
CA THR A 193 11.22 -2.58 -16.03
C THR A 193 10.79 -1.13 -16.26
N SER A 194 9.79 -0.92 -17.11
CA SER A 194 9.25 0.41 -17.38
C SER A 194 8.58 1.01 -16.13
N LEU A 195 7.75 0.24 -15.41
CA LEU A 195 7.11 0.68 -14.17
C LEU A 195 8.14 1.04 -13.10
N ALA A 196 9.15 0.19 -12.89
CA ALA A 196 10.20 0.43 -11.90
C ALA A 196 10.98 1.72 -12.20
N SER A 197 11.36 1.95 -13.46
CA SER A 197 12.06 3.17 -13.88
C SER A 197 11.22 4.43 -13.65
N HIS A 198 9.92 4.41 -14.00
CA HIS A 198 9.04 5.55 -13.80
C HIS A 198 8.71 5.79 -12.31
N ALA A 199 8.52 4.72 -11.54
CA ALA A 199 8.31 4.81 -10.09
C ALA A 199 9.51 5.46 -9.42
N GLN A 200 10.72 5.00 -9.71
CA GLN A 200 11.95 5.57 -9.18
C GLN A 200 12.09 7.07 -9.49
N LYS A 201 11.76 7.50 -10.72
CA LYS A 201 11.78 8.93 -11.07
C LYS A 201 10.81 9.77 -10.24
N GLN A 202 9.62 9.24 -9.94
CA GLN A 202 8.64 9.93 -9.08
C GLN A 202 9.11 9.98 -7.63
N GLU A 203 9.67 8.89 -7.10
CA GLU A 203 10.24 8.84 -5.74
C GLU A 203 11.41 9.83 -5.59
N MET A 204 12.31 9.91 -6.56
CA MET A 204 13.41 10.90 -6.57
C MET A 204 12.90 12.35 -6.56
N SER A 205 11.68 12.58 -7.03
CA SER A 205 11.00 13.89 -6.99
C SER A 205 10.20 14.08 -5.68
N GLY A 206 10.33 13.16 -4.71
CA GLY A 206 9.63 13.21 -3.42
C GLY A 206 8.14 12.85 -3.50
N ARG A 207 7.70 12.18 -4.57
CA ARG A 207 6.30 11.82 -4.80
C ARG A 207 6.09 10.31 -4.69
N VAL A 208 4.90 9.93 -4.23
CA VAL A 208 4.48 8.52 -4.26
C VAL A 208 4.10 8.16 -5.70
N PRO A 209 4.71 7.12 -6.30
CA PRO A 209 4.35 6.69 -7.65
C PRO A 209 2.94 6.09 -7.68
N VAL A 210 2.13 6.52 -8.65
CA VAL A 210 0.74 6.08 -8.84
C VAL A 210 0.55 5.58 -10.26
N LEU A 211 0.04 4.36 -10.40
CA LEU A 211 -0.43 3.79 -11.68
C LEU A 211 -1.97 3.83 -11.68
N LEU A 212 -2.53 4.55 -12.64
CA LEU A 212 -3.98 4.69 -12.82
C LEU A 212 -4.46 3.79 -13.98
N VAL A 213 -5.43 2.91 -13.70
CA VAL A 213 -5.86 1.85 -14.63
C VAL A 213 -7.37 1.62 -14.58
N PRO A 214 -7.95 0.91 -15.56
CA PRO A 214 -9.33 0.42 -15.47
C PRO A 214 -9.55 -0.47 -14.25
N GLN A 215 -10.75 -0.41 -13.68
CA GLN A 215 -11.12 -1.18 -12.48
C GLN A 215 -10.85 -2.68 -12.61
N ALA A 216 -11.11 -3.27 -13.79
CA ALA A 216 -10.88 -4.69 -14.04
C ALA A 216 -9.40 -5.10 -13.96
N LEU A 217 -8.47 -4.20 -14.32
CA LEU A 217 -7.04 -4.45 -14.31
C LEU A 217 -6.39 -4.20 -12.95
N ARG A 218 -7.01 -3.35 -12.12
CA ARG A 218 -6.41 -2.89 -10.86
C ARG A 218 -5.96 -4.03 -9.93
N PRO A 219 -6.79 -5.05 -9.61
CA PRO A 219 -6.41 -6.10 -8.66
C PRO A 219 -5.20 -6.92 -9.13
N ILE A 220 -5.16 -7.23 -10.42
CA ILE A 220 -4.09 -8.03 -11.04
C ILE A 220 -2.79 -7.24 -11.04
N LEU A 221 -2.83 -5.97 -11.46
CA LEU A 221 -1.65 -5.11 -11.50
C LEU A 221 -1.15 -4.76 -10.10
N SER A 222 -2.04 -4.55 -9.14
CA SER A 222 -1.67 -4.39 -7.74
C SER A 222 -0.94 -5.62 -7.19
N LYS A 223 -1.44 -6.82 -7.47
CA LYS A 223 -0.79 -8.08 -7.08
C LYS A 223 0.56 -8.25 -7.77
N PHE A 224 0.66 -7.91 -9.06
CA PHE A 224 1.88 -8.03 -9.86
C PHE A 224 3.00 -7.11 -9.34
N THR A 225 2.67 -5.87 -8.97
CA THR A 225 3.68 -4.85 -8.61
C THR A 225 4.05 -4.85 -7.13
N ARG A 226 3.20 -5.36 -6.26
CA ARG A 226 3.32 -5.24 -4.79
C ARG A 226 4.66 -5.72 -4.23
N GLN A 227 5.18 -6.85 -4.73
CA GLN A 227 6.43 -7.45 -4.23
C GLN A 227 7.66 -6.80 -4.82
N THR A 228 7.57 -6.32 -6.05
CA THR A 228 8.73 -5.87 -6.84
C THR A 228 8.88 -4.35 -6.86
N ILE A 229 7.79 -3.61 -6.71
CA ILE A 229 7.77 -2.14 -6.67
C ILE A 229 6.86 -1.69 -5.52
N PRO A 230 7.26 -1.91 -4.25
CA PRO A 230 6.38 -1.73 -3.09
C PRO A 230 5.93 -0.27 -2.86
N ALA A 231 6.63 0.71 -3.42
CA ALA A 231 6.24 2.10 -3.37
C ALA A 231 5.10 2.44 -4.32
N LEU A 232 4.91 1.67 -5.41
CA LEU A 232 3.91 1.94 -6.43
C LEU A 232 2.49 1.69 -5.90
N ARG A 233 1.62 2.70 -6.01
CA ARG A 233 0.20 2.60 -5.71
C ARG A 233 -0.59 2.38 -7.00
N VAL A 234 -1.42 1.36 -7.05
CA VAL A 234 -2.30 1.09 -8.19
C VAL A 234 -3.71 1.53 -7.84
N LEU A 235 -4.23 2.52 -8.59
CA LEU A 235 -5.58 3.05 -8.44
C LEU A 235 -6.42 2.75 -9.67
N ALA A 236 -7.71 2.54 -9.46
CA ALA A 236 -8.68 2.50 -10.55
C ALA A 236 -9.21 3.90 -10.87
N TYR A 237 -9.68 4.13 -12.10
CA TYR A 237 -10.26 5.43 -12.50
C TYR A 237 -11.40 5.88 -11.57
N ASN A 238 -12.23 4.97 -11.10
CA ASN A 238 -13.33 5.24 -10.18
C ASN A 238 -12.91 5.42 -8.71
N GLU A 239 -11.63 5.25 -8.40
CA GLU A 239 -11.04 5.56 -7.08
C GLU A 239 -10.51 7.01 -7.02
N ILE A 240 -10.64 7.80 -8.09
CA ILE A 240 -10.24 9.21 -8.10
C ILE A 240 -11.44 10.08 -7.70
N PRO A 241 -11.35 10.85 -6.61
CA PRO A 241 -12.41 11.79 -6.23
C PRO A 241 -12.58 12.90 -7.27
N GLU A 242 -13.81 13.33 -7.54
CA GLU A 242 -14.12 14.44 -8.47
C GLU A 242 -13.39 15.75 -8.13
N SER A 243 -13.05 15.94 -6.86
CA SER A 243 -12.32 17.11 -6.37
C SER A 243 -10.83 17.10 -6.71
N ARG A 244 -10.31 16.05 -7.33
CA ARG A 244 -8.88 15.91 -7.66
C ARG A 244 -8.67 16.01 -9.17
N ARG A 245 -7.71 16.82 -9.58
CA ARG A 245 -7.23 16.86 -10.95
C ARG A 245 -6.18 15.78 -11.16
N VAL A 246 -6.19 15.14 -12.32
CA VAL A 246 -5.22 14.12 -12.70
C VAL A 246 -4.29 14.66 -13.76
N ARG A 247 -2.99 14.50 -13.56
CA ARG A 247 -1.95 14.82 -14.53
C ARG A 247 -1.18 13.56 -14.90
N ILE A 248 -1.18 13.22 -16.16
CA ILE A 248 -0.41 12.09 -16.68
C ILE A 248 1.07 12.48 -16.73
N ALA A 249 1.90 11.77 -15.97
CA ALA A 249 3.35 11.96 -15.92
C ALA A 249 4.12 11.02 -16.86
N GLY A 250 3.48 9.96 -17.34
CA GLY A 250 4.05 9.01 -18.27
C GLY A 250 3.08 7.89 -18.64
N ALA A 251 3.36 7.21 -19.75
CA ALA A 251 2.59 6.04 -20.20
C ALA A 251 3.51 4.82 -20.27
N ILE A 252 3.05 3.70 -19.72
CA ILE A 252 3.77 2.42 -19.71
C ILE A 252 3.41 1.64 -20.96
N GLY A 253 4.44 1.14 -21.66
CA GLY A 253 4.25 0.39 -22.92
C GLY A 253 4.05 1.28 -24.14
N ALA A 254 4.45 2.56 -24.05
CA ALA A 254 4.53 3.47 -25.21
C ALA A 254 5.82 3.25 -26.00
#